data_d95b5be8a606bc48b3a4bb7cb74cc77a
#
_entry.id   d95b5be8a606bc48b3a4bb7cb74cc77a
#
_cell.length_a   1.000
_cell.length_b   1.000
_cell.length_c   1.000
_cell.angle_alpha   90.00
_cell.angle_beta   90.00
_cell.angle_gamma   90.00
#
_symmetry.space_group_name_H-M   'P 1'
#
loop_
_entity.id
_entity.type
_entity.pdbx_description
1 polymer ?
#
loop_
_entity_poly.entity_id
_entity_poly.type
_entity_poly.pdbx_seq_one_letter_code
_entity_poly.pdbx_strand_id
1 'polypeptide(L)'
;MFYDEKVVNIRSTSIAAPVKQTQDINSLFVRKIISFMEEGSKILDIGTGNGFVLKQIKECSSIKSTLTGVDNSSEMVKVARKNLGESANILEADNNNLPFADNSFDIVTAKNVTRYNSEELYRVLKNGGYFVFREYGPSKGLVEIASLFRNRLIRSRKIEYYSTKLEKSGFDIISVEQYEVQRKYQSVQEIINITKSFPFIENYSEKDEEKIIENLNGNCNITSDPFILVAKKSER
;
A
#
# COMPACT_ATOMS: atom_id res chain seq x y z
N MET A 1 17.67 -2.43 7.79
CA MET A 1 16.63 -1.48 8.23
C MET A 1 16.37 -0.55 7.05
N PHE A 2 15.14 -0.57 6.46
CA PHE A 2 14.87 0.07 5.15
C PHE A 2 14.17 1.43 5.26
N TYR A 3 13.97 1.93 6.46
CA TYR A 3 13.27 3.19 6.70
C TYR A 3 14.10 4.02 7.68
N ASP A 4 15.06 4.79 7.13
CA ASP A 4 15.66 5.88 7.88
C ASP A 4 14.75 7.13 7.78
N GLU A 5 15.03 8.12 8.61
CA GLU A 5 14.25 9.36 8.69
C GLU A 5 14.16 10.08 7.34
N LYS A 6 15.16 9.93 6.48
CA LYS A 6 15.24 10.52 5.14
C LYS A 6 14.25 9.84 4.17
N VAL A 7 14.11 8.51 4.22
CA VAL A 7 13.14 7.75 3.42
C VAL A 7 11.71 8.01 3.91
N VAL A 8 11.51 8.16 5.21
CA VAL A 8 10.21 8.54 5.81
C VAL A 8 9.80 9.93 5.32
N ASN A 9 10.71 10.90 5.32
CA ASN A 9 10.45 12.26 4.84
C ASN A 9 10.16 12.30 3.33
N ILE A 10 10.91 11.59 2.50
CA ILE A 10 10.63 11.48 1.05
C ILE A 10 9.22 10.91 0.82
N ARG A 11 8.82 9.86 1.53
CA ARG A 11 7.49 9.24 1.39
C ARG A 11 6.34 10.10 1.89
N SER A 12 6.57 10.91 2.92
CA SER A 12 5.54 11.80 3.47
C SER A 12 5.37 13.10 2.68
N THR A 13 6.40 13.54 1.95
CA THR A 13 6.40 14.79 1.17
C THR A 13 6.11 14.57 -0.32
N SER A 14 6.34 13.37 -0.85
CA SER A 14 6.06 13.02 -2.26
C SER A 14 4.57 12.77 -2.49
N ILE A 15 3.75 13.80 -2.30
CA ILE A 15 2.37 13.79 -2.78
C ILE A 15 2.40 14.46 -4.16
N ALA A 16 2.60 13.64 -5.21
CA ALA A 16 2.36 14.11 -6.56
C ALA A 16 0.90 14.57 -6.67
N ALA A 17 0.71 15.84 -7.03
CA ALA A 17 -0.63 16.36 -7.27
C ALA A 17 -1.29 15.54 -8.41
N PRO A 18 -2.53 15.05 -8.27
CA PRO A 18 -3.18 14.30 -9.32
C PRO A 18 -3.39 15.21 -10.53
N VAL A 19 -3.00 14.75 -11.71
CA VAL A 19 -3.35 15.40 -12.97
C VAL A 19 -4.85 15.25 -13.20
N LYS A 20 -5.50 16.31 -13.66
CA LYS A 20 -6.94 16.36 -14.00
C LYS A 20 -7.36 15.10 -14.79
N GLN A 21 -8.34 14.37 -14.25
CA GLN A 21 -9.06 13.22 -14.80
C GLN A 21 -8.70 11.83 -14.28
N THR A 22 -7.89 11.68 -13.28
CA THR A 22 -7.71 10.36 -12.69
C THR A 22 -8.46 10.28 -11.38
N GLN A 23 -9.28 9.24 -11.25
CA GLN A 23 -9.87 8.91 -9.95
C GLN A 23 -8.75 8.78 -8.94
N ASP A 24 -8.87 9.50 -7.82
CA ASP A 24 -7.89 9.36 -6.75
C ASP A 24 -7.95 7.92 -6.21
N ILE A 25 -6.95 7.12 -6.57
CA ILE A 25 -6.86 5.70 -6.19
C ILE A 25 -6.90 5.49 -4.66
N ASN A 26 -6.45 6.48 -3.87
CA ASN A 26 -6.53 6.39 -2.42
C ASN A 26 -7.97 6.54 -1.95
N SER A 27 -8.72 7.48 -2.53
CA SER A 27 -10.15 7.65 -2.25
C SER A 27 -10.97 6.44 -2.70
N LEU A 28 -10.63 5.82 -3.84
CA LEU A 28 -11.25 4.56 -4.28
C LEU A 28 -10.98 3.43 -3.28
N PHE A 29 -9.74 3.29 -2.84
CA PHE A 29 -9.34 2.28 -1.86
C PHE A 29 -10.08 2.46 -0.53
N VAL A 30 -10.12 3.68 0.00
CA VAL A 30 -10.83 3.98 1.25
C VAL A 30 -12.34 3.73 1.11
N ARG A 31 -12.97 4.17 0.00
CA ARG A 31 -14.39 3.86 -0.26
C ARG A 31 -14.66 2.36 -0.33
N LYS A 32 -13.74 1.58 -0.94
CA LYS A 32 -13.87 0.12 -0.99
C LYS A 32 -13.82 -0.48 0.43
N ILE A 33 -12.96 0.00 1.31
CA ILE A 33 -12.92 -0.43 2.72
C ILE A 33 -14.25 -0.08 3.40
N ILE A 34 -14.70 1.18 3.27
CA ILE A 34 -15.93 1.68 3.90
C ILE A 34 -17.17 0.87 3.44
N SER A 35 -17.20 0.42 2.18
CA SER A 35 -18.34 -0.36 1.66
C SER A 35 -18.53 -1.73 2.34
N PHE A 36 -17.56 -2.22 3.10
CA PHE A 36 -17.64 -3.46 3.89
C PHE A 36 -17.78 -3.20 5.40
N MET A 37 -17.84 -1.93 5.82
CA MET A 37 -17.99 -1.57 7.23
C MET A 37 -19.43 -1.65 7.69
N GLU A 38 -19.61 -2.14 8.89
CA GLU A 38 -20.85 -2.13 9.65
C GLU A 38 -20.64 -1.41 10.99
N GLU A 39 -21.73 -1.05 11.67
CA GLU A 39 -21.64 -0.41 12.98
C GLU A 39 -20.90 -1.32 13.98
N GLY A 40 -19.86 -0.78 14.61
CA GLY A 40 -19.00 -1.53 15.52
C GLY A 40 -17.88 -2.35 14.86
N SER A 41 -17.69 -2.27 13.54
CA SER A 41 -16.62 -2.97 12.82
C SER A 41 -15.25 -2.71 13.45
N LYS A 42 -14.45 -3.77 13.58
CA LYS A 42 -13.04 -3.72 13.99
C LYS A 42 -12.15 -3.82 12.78
N ILE A 43 -11.34 -2.80 12.54
CA ILE A 43 -10.50 -2.67 11.35
C ILE A 43 -9.03 -2.69 11.76
N LEU A 44 -8.24 -3.51 11.08
CA LEU A 44 -6.79 -3.58 11.22
C LEU A 44 -6.13 -3.08 9.94
N ASP A 45 -5.24 -2.10 10.03
CA ASP A 45 -4.38 -1.65 8.93
C ASP A 45 -2.95 -2.14 9.18
N ILE A 46 -2.50 -3.13 8.39
CA ILE A 46 -1.14 -3.66 8.49
C ILE A 46 -0.16 -2.84 7.64
N GLY A 47 1.03 -2.56 8.19
CA GLY A 47 1.97 -1.63 7.58
C GLY A 47 1.37 -0.22 7.48
N THR A 48 0.77 0.24 8.58
CA THR A 48 -0.03 1.48 8.61
C THR A 48 0.77 2.74 8.29
N GLY A 49 2.11 2.67 8.36
CA GLY A 49 2.99 3.80 8.09
C GLY A 49 2.66 5.00 8.97
N ASN A 50 2.38 6.13 8.35
CA ASN A 50 1.99 7.36 9.06
C ASN A 50 0.50 7.41 9.49
N GLY A 51 -0.25 6.31 9.35
CA GLY A 51 -1.66 6.22 9.71
C GLY A 51 -2.64 6.76 8.67
N PHE A 52 -2.19 6.99 7.44
CA PHE A 52 -2.99 7.63 6.38
C PHE A 52 -4.34 6.93 6.14
N VAL A 53 -4.35 5.59 6.01
CA VAL A 53 -5.57 4.83 5.69
C VAL A 53 -6.60 4.97 6.80
N LEU A 54 -6.19 4.78 8.05
CA LEU A 54 -7.07 4.90 9.22
C LEU A 54 -7.62 6.31 9.39
N LYS A 55 -6.78 7.33 9.14
CA LYS A 55 -7.21 8.73 9.14
C LYS A 55 -8.29 9.00 8.10
N GLN A 56 -8.11 8.52 6.87
CA GLN A 56 -9.08 8.69 5.81
C GLN A 56 -10.39 7.94 6.08
N ILE A 57 -10.33 6.72 6.65
CA ILE A 57 -11.54 5.99 7.07
C ILE A 57 -12.32 6.83 8.09
N LYS A 58 -11.65 7.37 9.10
CA LYS A 58 -12.29 8.21 10.12
C LYS A 58 -12.91 9.49 9.55
N GLU A 59 -12.24 10.14 8.59
CA GLU A 59 -12.70 11.39 7.99
C GLU A 59 -13.84 11.17 7.00
N CYS A 60 -13.88 10.03 6.31
CA CYS A 60 -14.83 9.74 5.22
C CYS A 60 -16.02 8.87 5.63
N SER A 61 -16.02 8.29 6.85
CA SER A 61 -17.10 7.42 7.33
C SER A 61 -17.74 7.96 8.60
N SER A 62 -19.07 7.91 8.66
CA SER A 62 -19.85 8.15 9.87
C SER A 62 -20.08 6.88 10.69
N ILE A 63 -19.73 5.71 10.16
CA ILE A 63 -19.90 4.42 10.83
C ILE A 63 -18.92 4.32 11.99
N LYS A 64 -19.43 4.08 13.20
CA LYS A 64 -18.58 3.87 14.38
C LYS A 64 -17.81 2.58 14.25
N SER A 65 -16.50 2.64 14.39
CA SER A 65 -15.60 1.52 14.24
C SER A 65 -14.41 1.63 15.18
N THR A 66 -13.79 0.49 15.48
CA THR A 66 -12.52 0.43 16.20
C THR A 66 -11.40 0.32 15.20
N LEU A 67 -10.51 1.31 15.19
CA LEU A 67 -9.38 1.38 14.26
C LEU A 67 -8.08 0.94 14.96
N THR A 68 -7.39 -0.01 14.36
CA THR A 68 -6.09 -0.50 14.84
C THR A 68 -5.09 -0.46 13.69
N GLY A 69 -3.88 0.03 13.95
CA GLY A 69 -2.79 0.03 12.98
C GLY A 69 -1.55 -0.66 13.53
N VAL A 70 -0.84 -1.40 12.69
CA VAL A 70 0.46 -1.97 13.03
C VAL A 70 1.51 -1.60 11.99
N ASP A 71 2.73 -1.35 12.45
CA ASP A 71 3.90 -1.16 11.60
C ASP A 71 5.13 -1.73 12.33
N ASN A 72 6.10 -2.25 11.57
CA ASN A 72 7.35 -2.77 12.14
C ASN A 72 8.43 -1.69 12.32
N SER A 73 8.15 -0.46 11.94
CA SER A 73 9.03 0.69 12.13
C SER A 73 8.55 1.51 13.33
N SER A 74 9.35 1.57 14.39
CA SER A 74 9.05 2.40 15.56
C SER A 74 8.88 3.87 15.19
N GLU A 75 9.60 4.37 14.18
CA GLU A 75 9.47 5.74 13.70
C GLU A 75 8.11 5.98 13.03
N MET A 76 7.64 5.02 12.19
CA MET A 76 6.30 5.11 11.59
C MET A 76 5.21 5.05 12.66
N VAL A 77 5.35 4.18 13.65
CA VAL A 77 4.43 4.09 14.80
C VAL A 77 4.32 5.43 15.54
N LYS A 78 5.45 6.09 15.82
CA LYS A 78 5.45 7.43 16.45
C LYS A 78 4.70 8.46 15.61
N VAL A 79 4.94 8.48 14.29
CA VAL A 79 4.26 9.39 13.37
C VAL A 79 2.76 9.10 13.30
N ALA A 80 2.37 7.82 13.19
CA ALA A 80 0.96 7.44 13.16
C ALA A 80 0.22 7.83 14.46
N ARG A 81 0.83 7.59 15.62
CA ARG A 81 0.28 8.01 16.93
C ARG A 81 0.09 9.51 16.99
N LYS A 82 1.05 10.29 16.51
CA LYS A 82 0.93 11.76 16.44
C LYS A 82 -0.23 12.20 15.54
N ASN A 83 -0.41 11.54 14.39
CA ASN A 83 -1.43 11.91 13.40
C ASN A 83 -2.85 11.52 13.80
N LEU A 84 -2.99 10.42 14.55
CA LEU A 84 -4.29 9.81 14.87
C LEU A 84 -4.73 10.07 16.32
N GLY A 85 -3.79 10.34 17.23
CA GLY A 85 -4.09 10.52 18.67
C GLY A 85 -4.86 9.31 19.22
N GLU A 86 -5.93 9.58 19.93
CA GLU A 86 -6.81 8.55 20.53
C GLU A 86 -7.79 7.90 19.53
N SER A 87 -7.76 8.33 18.25
CA SER A 87 -8.71 7.85 17.24
C SER A 87 -8.44 6.43 16.76
N ALA A 88 -7.24 5.92 17.01
CA ALA A 88 -6.83 4.57 16.60
C ALA A 88 -5.79 4.02 17.57
N ASN A 89 -5.80 2.71 17.75
CA ASN A 89 -4.78 2.00 18.50
C ASN A 89 -3.61 1.64 17.58
N ILE A 90 -2.43 2.21 17.84
CA ILE A 90 -1.24 2.00 16.98
C ILE A 90 -0.17 1.23 17.75
N LEU A 91 0.26 0.08 17.20
CA LEU A 91 1.26 -0.81 17.80
C LEU A 91 2.45 -1.03 16.87
N GLU A 92 3.61 -1.23 17.46
CA GLU A 92 4.77 -1.77 16.77
C GLU A 92 4.64 -3.29 16.71
N ALA A 93 4.55 -3.87 15.51
CA ALA A 93 4.41 -5.31 15.32
C ALA A 93 4.89 -5.76 13.93
N ASP A 94 5.28 -7.03 13.84
CA ASP A 94 5.61 -7.69 12.58
C ASP A 94 4.32 -8.22 11.92
N ASN A 95 4.10 -7.88 10.66
CA ASN A 95 2.99 -8.38 9.84
C ASN A 95 3.04 -9.91 9.62
N ASN A 96 4.15 -10.57 9.96
CA ASN A 96 4.26 -12.02 9.88
C ASN A 96 3.86 -12.73 11.18
N ASN A 97 3.70 -11.98 12.27
CA ASN A 97 3.28 -12.49 13.59
C ASN A 97 2.49 -11.41 14.32
N LEU A 98 1.19 -11.35 14.05
CA LEU A 98 0.30 -10.31 14.56
C LEU A 98 -0.08 -10.57 16.03
N PRO A 99 0.06 -9.58 16.94
CA PRO A 99 -0.21 -9.74 18.37
C PRO A 99 -1.71 -9.70 18.71
N PHE A 100 -2.52 -10.38 17.94
CA PHE A 100 -3.98 -10.41 18.09
C PHE A 100 -4.49 -11.84 18.14
N ALA A 101 -5.59 -12.05 18.84
CA ALA A 101 -6.28 -13.34 18.87
C ALA A 101 -6.90 -13.66 17.50
N ASP A 102 -7.21 -14.94 17.30
CA ASP A 102 -7.94 -15.41 16.13
C ASP A 102 -9.31 -14.72 16.03
N ASN A 103 -9.78 -14.49 14.82
CA ASN A 103 -11.11 -13.92 14.53
C ASN A 103 -11.39 -12.58 15.25
N SER A 104 -10.38 -11.71 15.31
CA SER A 104 -10.44 -10.43 16.03
C SER A 104 -11.00 -9.28 15.21
N PHE A 105 -10.84 -9.31 13.87
CA PHE A 105 -11.15 -8.19 12.98
C PHE A 105 -12.18 -8.55 11.91
N ASP A 106 -13.05 -7.59 11.62
CA ASP A 106 -14.03 -7.69 10.53
C ASP A 106 -13.37 -7.36 9.18
N ILE A 107 -12.44 -6.41 9.19
CA ILE A 107 -11.71 -5.97 8.00
C ILE A 107 -10.22 -5.86 8.35
N VAL A 108 -9.38 -6.43 7.49
CA VAL A 108 -7.94 -6.14 7.45
C VAL A 108 -7.64 -5.38 6.18
N THR A 109 -6.82 -4.34 6.26
CA THR A 109 -6.40 -3.57 5.10
C THR A 109 -4.89 -3.45 5.04
N ALA A 110 -4.36 -3.30 3.83
CA ALA A 110 -2.95 -3.06 3.59
C ALA A 110 -2.75 -2.16 2.36
N LYS A 111 -1.90 -1.15 2.48
CA LYS A 111 -1.56 -0.25 1.38
C LYS A 111 -0.06 -0.18 1.18
N ASN A 112 0.41 -0.59 0.00
CA ASN A 112 1.84 -0.65 -0.35
C ASN A 112 2.66 -1.55 0.60
N VAL A 113 2.09 -2.67 1.01
CA VAL A 113 2.72 -3.66 1.88
C VAL A 113 3.09 -4.89 1.06
N THR A 114 4.34 -4.98 0.64
CA THR A 114 4.81 -6.06 -0.24
C THR A 114 5.08 -7.37 0.49
N ARG A 115 5.21 -7.34 1.82
CA ARG A 115 5.49 -8.50 2.66
C ARG A 115 4.46 -8.60 3.78
N TYR A 116 3.69 -9.67 3.75
CA TYR A 116 2.76 -10.07 4.80
C TYR A 116 2.60 -11.59 4.80
N ASN A 117 2.23 -12.14 5.94
CA ASN A 117 1.86 -13.54 6.07
C ASN A 117 0.35 -13.69 5.84
N SER A 118 -0.05 -14.38 4.76
CA SER A 118 -1.47 -14.58 4.43
C SER A 118 -2.19 -15.51 5.42
N GLU A 119 -1.46 -16.40 6.08
CA GLU A 119 -2.03 -17.27 7.13
C GLU A 119 -2.35 -16.46 8.40
N GLU A 120 -1.48 -15.49 8.76
CA GLU A 120 -1.76 -14.57 9.86
C GLU A 120 -2.96 -13.65 9.56
N LEU A 121 -3.08 -13.16 8.32
CA LEU A 121 -4.26 -12.39 7.90
C LEU A 121 -5.54 -13.24 8.04
N TYR A 122 -5.47 -14.50 7.57
CA TYR A 122 -6.58 -15.44 7.69
C TYR A 122 -6.94 -15.72 9.15
N ARG A 123 -5.94 -15.90 10.00
CA ARG A 123 -6.12 -16.18 11.44
C ARG A 123 -6.84 -15.02 12.15
N VAL A 124 -6.36 -13.79 11.96
CA VAL A 124 -6.90 -12.63 12.69
C VAL A 124 -8.24 -12.13 12.16
N LEU A 125 -8.58 -12.41 10.90
CA LEU A 125 -9.88 -12.09 10.34
C LEU A 125 -10.98 -13.02 10.91
N LYS A 126 -12.15 -12.47 11.17
CA LYS A 126 -13.36 -13.23 11.44
C LYS A 126 -13.80 -14.00 10.20
N ASN A 127 -14.53 -15.10 10.39
CA ASN A 127 -15.19 -15.80 9.28
C ASN A 127 -16.11 -14.82 8.55
N GLY A 128 -16.08 -14.82 7.23
CA GLY A 128 -16.79 -13.84 6.42
C GLY A 128 -16.16 -12.45 6.36
N GLY A 129 -15.06 -12.19 7.10
CA GLY A 129 -14.34 -10.92 7.10
C GLY A 129 -13.56 -10.66 5.81
N TYR A 130 -13.19 -9.41 5.58
CA TYR A 130 -12.60 -8.96 4.32
C TYR A 130 -11.15 -8.53 4.48
N PHE A 131 -10.31 -8.91 3.51
CA PHE A 131 -9.00 -8.31 3.29
C PHE A 131 -9.06 -7.39 2.08
N VAL A 132 -8.80 -6.10 2.29
CA VAL A 132 -8.78 -5.09 1.23
C VAL A 132 -7.34 -4.62 1.03
N PHE A 133 -6.77 -4.90 -0.12
CA PHE A 133 -5.36 -4.71 -0.41
C PHE A 133 -5.16 -3.80 -1.61
N ARG A 134 -4.31 -2.79 -1.45
CA ARG A 134 -3.88 -1.91 -2.54
C ARG A 134 -2.37 -1.95 -2.67
N GLU A 135 -1.89 -2.27 -3.88
CA GLU A 135 -0.47 -2.31 -4.20
C GLU A 135 -0.25 -1.82 -5.65
N TYR A 136 0.98 -1.70 -6.06
CA TYR A 136 1.36 -1.48 -7.44
C TYR A 136 1.58 -2.81 -8.17
N GLY A 137 1.34 -2.80 -9.46
CA GLY A 137 1.68 -3.89 -10.37
C GLY A 137 3.20 -4.08 -10.56
N PRO A 138 3.58 -4.79 -11.62
CA PRO A 138 4.99 -5.12 -11.89
C PRO A 138 5.92 -3.91 -12.00
N SER A 139 5.40 -2.76 -12.40
CA SER A 139 6.17 -1.52 -12.61
C SER A 139 6.41 -0.71 -11.34
N LYS A 140 5.90 -1.16 -10.20
CA LYS A 140 6.04 -0.46 -8.91
C LYS A 140 5.56 1.00 -8.93
N GLY A 141 4.60 1.30 -9.82
CA GLY A 141 4.03 2.63 -9.97
C GLY A 141 4.87 3.60 -10.81
N LEU A 142 5.87 3.11 -11.53
CA LEU A 142 6.79 3.87 -12.37
C LEU A 142 6.94 3.18 -13.73
N VAL A 143 5.87 3.13 -14.54
CA VAL A 143 5.78 2.33 -15.77
C VAL A 143 6.87 2.69 -16.77
N GLU A 144 7.10 3.99 -17.02
CA GLU A 144 8.11 4.46 -17.96
C GLU A 144 9.52 4.04 -17.50
N ILE A 145 9.82 4.19 -16.20
CA ILE A 145 11.10 3.80 -15.63
C ILE A 145 11.28 2.28 -15.69
N ALA A 146 10.27 1.52 -15.28
CA ALA A 146 10.32 0.06 -15.35
C ALA A 146 10.55 -0.44 -16.78
N SER A 147 10.00 0.23 -17.79
CA SER A 147 10.16 -0.12 -19.19
C SER A 147 11.60 0.03 -19.70
N LEU A 148 12.36 0.97 -19.16
CA LEU A 148 13.79 1.18 -19.51
C LEU A 148 14.68 0.05 -18.98
N PHE A 149 14.24 -0.66 -17.92
CA PHE A 149 15.06 -1.63 -17.19
C PHE A 149 14.41 -3.01 -17.09
N ARG A 150 13.59 -3.40 -18.08
CA ARG A 150 12.78 -4.65 -18.07
C ARG A 150 13.53 -5.89 -17.62
N ASN A 151 14.80 -6.04 -18.07
CA ASN A 151 15.62 -7.21 -17.79
C ASN A 151 16.35 -7.15 -16.43
N ARG A 152 16.22 -6.04 -15.71
CA ARG A 152 16.87 -5.83 -14.40
C ARG A 152 15.86 -5.52 -13.27
N LEU A 153 14.57 -5.76 -13.54
CA LEU A 153 13.55 -5.56 -12.50
C LEU A 153 13.66 -6.66 -11.44
N ILE A 154 13.86 -6.25 -10.20
CA ILE A 154 13.82 -7.12 -9.03
C ILE A 154 12.55 -6.89 -8.22
N ARG A 155 12.07 -7.94 -7.56
CA ARG A 155 10.83 -7.88 -6.74
C ARG A 155 9.60 -7.43 -7.53
N SER A 156 9.66 -7.49 -8.86
CA SER A 156 8.49 -7.31 -9.71
C SER A 156 7.56 -8.52 -9.51
N ARG A 157 6.30 -8.26 -9.14
CA ARG A 157 5.31 -9.31 -8.93
C ARG A 157 4.08 -8.98 -9.75
N LYS A 158 3.62 -9.96 -10.50
CA LYS A 158 2.32 -9.88 -11.16
C LYS A 158 1.21 -9.93 -10.12
N ILE A 159 0.05 -9.41 -10.46
CA ILE A 159 -1.11 -9.35 -9.56
C ILE A 159 -1.56 -10.75 -9.14
N GLU A 160 -1.47 -11.71 -10.06
CA GLU A 160 -1.81 -13.12 -9.84
C GLU A 160 -0.99 -13.77 -8.70
N TYR A 161 0.21 -13.26 -8.43
CA TYR A 161 0.99 -13.71 -7.28
C TYR A 161 0.26 -13.47 -5.97
N TYR A 162 -0.41 -12.31 -5.84
CA TYR A 162 -1.11 -11.93 -4.61
C TYR A 162 -2.42 -12.70 -4.45
N SER A 163 -3.21 -12.84 -5.53
CA SER A 163 -4.45 -13.62 -5.51
C SER A 163 -4.18 -15.08 -5.19
N THR A 164 -3.23 -15.72 -5.90
CA THR A 164 -2.87 -17.13 -5.65
C THR A 164 -2.33 -17.35 -4.23
N LYS A 165 -1.58 -16.38 -3.69
CA LYS A 165 -1.09 -16.47 -2.30
C LYS A 165 -2.24 -16.48 -1.30
N LEU A 166 -3.25 -15.62 -1.49
CA LEU A 166 -4.43 -15.54 -0.63
C LEU A 166 -5.32 -16.79 -0.76
N GLU A 167 -5.58 -17.25 -1.98
CA GLU A 167 -6.35 -18.47 -2.25
C GLU A 167 -5.75 -19.71 -1.54
N LYS A 168 -4.41 -19.85 -1.58
CA LYS A 168 -3.69 -20.92 -0.87
C LYS A 168 -3.88 -20.87 0.65
N SER A 169 -4.15 -19.70 1.22
CA SER A 169 -4.42 -19.53 2.64
C SER A 169 -5.92 -19.61 2.99
N GLY A 170 -6.80 -19.93 2.01
CA GLY A 170 -8.23 -20.16 2.24
C GLY A 170 -9.12 -18.95 1.98
N PHE A 171 -8.61 -17.90 1.34
CA PHE A 171 -9.43 -16.77 0.94
C PHE A 171 -10.14 -17.01 -0.39
N ASP A 172 -11.34 -16.47 -0.52
CA ASP A 172 -12.04 -16.32 -1.79
C ASP A 172 -11.73 -14.92 -2.35
N ILE A 173 -11.24 -14.85 -3.60
CA ILE A 173 -10.98 -13.57 -4.26
C ILE A 173 -12.31 -13.00 -4.78
N ILE A 174 -12.71 -11.86 -4.25
CA ILE A 174 -13.98 -11.20 -4.61
C ILE A 174 -13.81 -10.29 -5.82
N SER A 175 -12.74 -9.48 -5.84
CA SER A 175 -12.43 -8.61 -6.98
C SER A 175 -10.95 -8.29 -7.06
N VAL A 176 -10.50 -8.05 -8.29
CA VAL A 176 -9.20 -7.47 -8.61
C VAL A 176 -9.39 -6.39 -9.64
N GLU A 177 -9.16 -5.15 -9.27
CA GLU A 177 -9.34 -3.98 -10.11
C GLU A 177 -7.99 -3.31 -10.35
N GLN A 178 -7.59 -3.20 -11.62
CA GLN A 178 -6.33 -2.57 -12.04
C GLN A 178 -6.62 -1.17 -12.54
N TYR A 179 -5.68 -0.26 -12.30
CA TYR A 179 -5.83 1.14 -12.68
C TYR A 179 -4.56 1.65 -13.36
N GLU A 180 -4.73 2.60 -14.27
CA GLU A 180 -3.65 3.43 -14.77
C GLU A 180 -3.87 4.86 -14.26
N VAL A 181 -2.87 5.39 -13.56
CA VAL A 181 -2.96 6.71 -12.95
C VAL A 181 -1.78 7.56 -13.42
N GLN A 182 -2.08 8.65 -14.13
CA GLN A 182 -1.04 9.62 -14.48
C GLN A 182 -0.65 10.44 -13.27
N ARG A 183 0.66 10.53 -13.01
CA ARG A 183 1.24 11.32 -11.93
C ARG A 183 2.21 12.33 -12.49
N LYS A 184 2.02 13.58 -12.13
CA LYS A 184 2.94 14.65 -12.47
C LYS A 184 3.89 14.90 -11.30
N TYR A 185 5.17 14.71 -11.53
CA TYR A 185 6.23 15.03 -10.59
C TYR A 185 6.75 16.46 -10.83
N GLN A 186 7.40 17.05 -9.84
CA GLN A 186 7.93 18.42 -9.93
C GLN A 186 9.16 18.49 -10.84
N SER A 187 9.94 17.41 -10.90
CA SER A 187 11.14 17.34 -11.73
C SER A 187 11.52 15.87 -12.01
N VAL A 188 12.37 15.68 -13.04
CA VAL A 188 13.00 14.38 -13.30
C VAL A 188 13.86 13.93 -12.11
N GLN A 189 14.48 14.88 -11.38
CA GLN A 189 15.26 14.55 -10.18
C GLN A 189 14.37 13.93 -9.07
N GLU A 190 13.14 14.40 -8.91
CA GLU A 190 12.19 13.80 -7.98
C GLU A 190 11.88 12.34 -8.38
N ILE A 191 11.68 12.07 -9.66
CA ILE A 191 11.46 10.71 -10.18
C ILE A 191 12.66 9.81 -9.88
N ILE A 192 13.88 10.29 -10.09
CA ILE A 192 15.12 9.59 -9.76
C ILE A 192 15.19 9.29 -8.25
N ASN A 193 14.91 10.27 -7.41
CA ASN A 193 14.93 10.10 -5.95
C ASN A 193 13.93 9.04 -5.48
N ILE A 194 12.73 9.04 -6.07
CA ILE A 194 11.72 8.02 -5.79
C ILE A 194 12.19 6.64 -6.27
N THR A 195 12.77 6.55 -7.46
CA THR A 195 13.33 5.30 -8.01
C THR A 195 14.40 4.72 -7.06
N LYS A 196 15.26 5.56 -6.49
CA LYS A 196 16.28 5.18 -5.51
C LYS A 196 15.67 4.74 -4.17
N SER A 197 14.58 5.38 -3.74
CA SER A 197 13.93 5.06 -2.47
C SER A 197 13.19 3.71 -2.48
N PHE A 198 12.94 3.15 -3.66
CA PHE A 198 12.32 1.84 -3.88
C PHE A 198 13.23 0.97 -4.75
N PRO A 199 14.22 0.27 -4.20
CA PRO A 199 15.16 -0.50 -5.00
C PRO A 199 14.43 -1.65 -5.71
N PHE A 200 13.99 -1.41 -6.94
CA PHE A 200 13.34 -2.40 -7.81
C PHE A 200 14.11 -2.64 -9.12
N ILE A 201 15.23 -1.93 -9.31
CA ILE A 201 16.16 -2.10 -10.42
C ILE A 201 17.47 -2.69 -9.86
N GLU A 202 17.88 -3.83 -10.38
CA GLU A 202 19.10 -4.49 -9.97
C GLU A 202 20.33 -3.68 -10.39
N ASN A 203 21.31 -3.56 -9.48
CA ASN A 203 22.57 -2.84 -9.71
C ASN A 203 22.37 -1.41 -10.25
N TYR A 204 21.41 -0.70 -9.68
CA TYR A 204 21.13 0.69 -10.05
C TYR A 204 22.34 1.60 -9.82
N SER A 205 22.68 2.44 -10.81
CA SER A 205 23.88 3.26 -10.86
C SER A 205 23.60 4.66 -11.40
N GLU A 206 24.60 5.54 -11.35
CA GLU A 206 24.55 6.90 -11.96
C GLU A 206 24.28 6.84 -13.48
N LYS A 207 24.81 5.85 -14.19
CA LYS A 207 24.51 5.66 -15.63
C LYS A 207 23.03 5.40 -15.89
N ASP A 208 22.34 4.79 -14.94
CA ASP A 208 20.91 4.58 -15.04
C ASP A 208 20.13 5.90 -14.83
N GLU A 209 20.66 6.80 -14.01
CA GLU A 209 20.11 8.15 -13.85
C GLU A 209 20.23 8.96 -15.13
N GLU A 210 21.40 8.92 -15.78
CA GLU A 210 21.62 9.55 -17.09
C GLU A 210 20.62 9.01 -18.12
N LYS A 211 20.46 7.69 -18.19
CA LYS A 211 19.50 7.03 -19.08
C LYS A 211 18.05 7.48 -18.79
N ILE A 212 17.66 7.64 -17.52
CA ILE A 212 16.34 8.14 -17.14
C ILE A 212 16.16 9.58 -17.62
N ILE A 213 17.16 10.46 -17.39
CA ILE A 213 17.13 11.87 -17.80
C ILE A 213 16.95 11.98 -19.31
N GLU A 214 17.76 11.26 -20.09
CA GLU A 214 17.70 11.25 -21.55
C GLU A 214 16.34 10.79 -22.07
N ASN A 215 15.82 9.67 -21.54
CA ASN A 215 14.56 9.09 -22.01
C ASN A 215 13.33 9.93 -21.62
N LEU A 216 13.32 10.50 -20.43
CA LEU A 216 12.23 11.38 -20.01
C LEU A 216 12.26 12.74 -20.72
N ASN A 217 13.44 13.21 -21.12
CA ASN A 217 13.62 14.47 -21.85
C ASN A 217 12.78 15.63 -21.27
N GLY A 218 12.83 15.78 -19.94
CA GLY A 218 12.06 16.80 -19.22
C GLY A 218 10.59 16.46 -18.96
N ASN A 219 10.07 15.33 -19.47
CA ASN A 219 8.73 14.88 -19.16
C ASN A 219 8.66 14.38 -17.71
N CYS A 220 7.81 15.03 -16.91
CA CYS A 220 7.60 14.69 -15.51
C CYS A 220 6.27 13.94 -15.26
N ASN A 221 5.56 13.52 -16.32
CA ASN A 221 4.37 12.70 -16.19
C ASN A 221 4.75 11.22 -16.23
N ILE A 222 4.40 10.48 -15.21
CA ILE A 222 4.69 9.07 -15.07
C ILE A 222 3.40 8.30 -14.85
N THR A 223 3.23 7.22 -15.59
CA THR A 223 2.12 6.29 -15.44
C THR A 223 2.38 5.39 -14.23
N SER A 224 1.39 5.28 -13.39
CA SER A 224 1.36 4.38 -12.24
C SER A 224 0.36 3.26 -12.49
N ASP A 225 0.69 2.04 -12.08
CA ASP A 225 -0.06 0.80 -12.30
C ASP A 225 -0.65 0.19 -10.99
N PRO A 226 -1.39 0.97 -10.16
CA PRO A 226 -1.93 0.43 -8.94
C PRO A 226 -3.08 -0.55 -9.20
N PHE A 227 -3.30 -1.46 -8.24
CA PHE A 227 -4.48 -2.32 -8.20
C PHE A 227 -5.10 -2.33 -6.80
N ILE A 228 -6.39 -2.67 -6.74
CA ILE A 228 -7.12 -2.97 -5.51
C ILE A 228 -7.61 -4.41 -5.62
N LEU A 229 -7.28 -5.22 -4.62
CA LEU A 229 -7.72 -6.59 -4.48
C LEU A 229 -8.58 -6.71 -3.23
N VAL A 230 -9.73 -7.35 -3.36
CA VAL A 230 -10.60 -7.72 -2.25
C VAL A 230 -10.67 -9.23 -2.14
N ALA A 231 -10.39 -9.73 -0.95
CA ALA A 231 -10.54 -11.15 -0.63
C ALA A 231 -11.42 -11.30 0.62
N LYS A 232 -12.17 -12.39 0.70
CA LYS A 232 -13.04 -12.73 1.82
C LYS A 232 -12.55 -14.00 2.49
N LYS A 233 -12.50 -14.03 3.82
CA LYS A 233 -12.27 -15.27 4.56
C LYS A 233 -13.50 -16.14 4.44
N SER A 234 -13.32 -17.37 3.90
CA SER A 234 -14.43 -18.32 3.71
C SER A 234 -15.06 -18.70 5.05
N GLU A 235 -16.36 -18.86 5.06
CA GLU A 235 -17.13 -19.37 6.20
C GLU A 235 -17.01 -20.91 6.26
N ARG A 236 -15.84 -21.43 6.65
CA ARG A 236 -15.66 -22.86 6.85
C ARG A 236 -15.81 -23.22 8.32
#